data_2b25157afc932cb3909fd10ac8132599
#
_entry.id   2b25157afc932cb3909fd10ac8132599
#
_cell.length_a   1.000
_cell.length_b   1.000
_cell.length_c   1.000
_cell.angle_alpha   90.00
_cell.angle_beta   90.00
_cell.angle_gamma   90.00
#
_symmetry.space_group_name_H-M   'P 1'
#
loop_
_entity.id
_entity.type
_entity.pdbx_description
1 polymer ?
#
loop_
_entity_poly.entity_id
_entity_poly.type
_entity_poly.pdbx_seq_one_letter_code
_entity_poly.pdbx_strand_id
1 'polypeptide(L)'
;VLGIRTPLTPATSDAVYDAVQARLLEPGMTPRALYSAFRVEVLATTDDPLDDLADHRLLQRAGLRVLPTFRPDAYLDPDGRDFADRVERLLAATGSPRTFAGYLDALAARRAHFVANGAVSADHGVLEPLALDLDAAEAERLFGSLLAGTADARQRATFRAHMLLQMARMSVEDGLVMTVHAGVRRNHSTATLRAFGPDTGHDIPVPTSYTEGLRPLLERFGLDERLALILFTVDETTFSRELAPLAGFYPTVRAGAPWWFLDAPHAMDRYRAAVTETAGFYRTSGFVDDTRAFLSIPVRHDTARRADAGYLARLVREGRLTLPAAERVADDLVDAIPRAAFRLPARTDA
;
A
#
# COMPACT_ATOMS: atom_id res chain seq x y z
N VAL A 1 -8.93 -20.11 13.11
CA VAL A 1 -8.23 -20.78 11.99
C VAL A 1 -7.62 -22.11 12.44
N LEU A 2 -6.71 -22.11 13.41
CA LEU A 2 -6.02 -23.33 13.87
C LEU A 2 -6.84 -24.23 14.82
N GLY A 3 -7.94 -23.72 15.38
CA GLY A 3 -8.79 -24.46 16.32
C GLY A 3 -8.18 -24.68 17.72
N ILE A 4 -7.04 -24.09 18.00
CA ILE A 4 -6.36 -24.18 19.30
C ILE A 4 -7.05 -23.24 20.28
N ARG A 5 -7.52 -23.76 21.41
CA ARG A 5 -8.24 -22.98 22.44
C ARG A 5 -7.48 -22.84 23.74
N THR A 6 -6.34 -23.53 23.86
CA THR A 6 -5.47 -23.42 25.02
C THR A 6 -4.91 -21.98 25.09
N PRO A 7 -5.10 -21.25 26.19
CA PRO A 7 -4.50 -19.93 26.36
C PRO A 7 -2.97 -20.01 26.29
N LEU A 8 -2.36 -19.07 25.56
CA LEU A 8 -0.90 -18.97 25.48
C LEU A 8 -0.38 -18.29 26.75
N THR A 9 0.35 -19.04 27.54
CA THR A 9 1.02 -18.60 28.78
C THR A 9 2.43 -19.19 28.82
N PRO A 10 3.31 -18.72 29.72
CA PRO A 10 4.62 -19.34 29.90
C PRO A 10 4.55 -20.85 30.20
N ALA A 11 3.50 -21.29 30.89
CA ALA A 11 3.32 -22.72 31.24
C ALA A 11 2.75 -23.58 30.09
N THR A 12 2.16 -22.97 29.08
CA THR A 12 1.53 -23.69 27.95
C THR A 12 2.21 -23.41 26.62
N SER A 13 3.30 -22.63 26.60
CA SER A 13 3.99 -22.20 25.38
C SER A 13 4.38 -23.36 24.48
N ASP A 14 5.04 -24.38 25.05
CA ASP A 14 5.53 -25.53 24.28
C ASP A 14 4.37 -26.37 23.73
N ALA A 15 3.37 -26.65 24.54
CA ALA A 15 2.18 -27.39 24.11
C ALA A 15 1.40 -26.65 22.99
N VAL A 16 1.30 -25.33 23.08
CA VAL A 16 0.69 -24.51 22.01
C VAL A 16 1.55 -24.50 20.76
N TYR A 17 2.87 -24.38 20.89
CA TYR A 17 3.81 -24.47 19.77
C TYR A 17 3.67 -25.81 19.04
N ASP A 18 3.72 -26.92 19.76
CA ASP A 18 3.59 -28.26 19.16
C ASP A 18 2.24 -28.44 18.47
N ALA A 19 1.15 -27.95 19.08
CA ALA A 19 -0.18 -28.00 18.47
C ALA A 19 -0.24 -27.17 17.18
N VAL A 20 0.39 -25.98 17.14
CA VAL A 20 0.50 -25.15 15.93
C VAL A 20 1.28 -25.90 14.85
N GLN A 21 2.45 -26.45 15.18
CA GLN A 21 3.27 -27.20 14.22
C GLN A 21 2.51 -28.40 13.63
N ALA A 22 1.82 -29.18 14.46
CA ALA A 22 1.01 -30.29 14.00
C ALA A 22 -0.08 -29.85 13.01
N ARG A 23 -0.77 -28.73 13.29
CA ARG A 23 -1.80 -28.20 12.39
C ARG A 23 -1.21 -27.71 11.06
N LEU A 24 -0.06 -27.04 11.08
CA LEU A 24 0.58 -26.52 9.86
C LEU A 24 1.03 -27.61 8.89
N LEU A 25 1.25 -28.84 9.37
CA LEU A 25 1.60 -30.00 8.55
C LEU A 25 0.38 -30.65 7.85
N GLU A 26 -0.84 -30.26 8.20
CA GLU A 26 -2.03 -30.83 7.57
C GLU A 26 -2.17 -30.36 6.11
N PRO A 27 -2.66 -31.21 5.20
CA PRO A 27 -2.82 -30.87 3.78
C PRO A 27 -3.68 -29.61 3.51
N GLY A 28 -4.62 -29.30 4.41
CA GLY A 28 -5.46 -28.12 4.34
C GLY A 28 -4.76 -26.78 4.68
N MET A 29 -3.50 -26.82 5.14
CA MET A 29 -2.74 -25.64 5.56
C MET A 29 -1.75 -25.13 4.50
N THR A 30 -1.77 -25.69 3.30
CA THR A 30 -0.97 -25.13 2.20
C THR A 30 -1.52 -23.76 1.77
N PRO A 31 -0.68 -22.84 1.27
CA PRO A 31 -1.15 -21.52 0.80
C PRO A 31 -2.31 -21.61 -0.20
N ARG A 32 -2.29 -22.56 -1.14
CA ARG A 32 -3.37 -22.79 -2.10
C ARG A 32 -4.67 -23.23 -1.42
N ALA A 33 -4.57 -24.17 -0.48
CA ALA A 33 -5.75 -24.63 0.26
C ALA A 33 -6.37 -23.52 1.11
N LEU A 34 -5.53 -22.71 1.76
CA LEU A 34 -5.97 -21.54 2.54
C LEU A 34 -6.58 -20.45 1.66
N TYR A 35 -5.99 -20.16 0.49
CA TYR A 35 -6.56 -19.23 -0.49
C TYR A 35 -7.99 -19.60 -0.85
N SER A 36 -8.23 -20.88 -1.16
CA SER A 36 -9.57 -21.41 -1.49
C SER A 36 -10.51 -21.43 -0.28
N ALA A 37 -10.03 -21.90 0.88
CA ALA A 37 -10.83 -22.02 2.10
C ALA A 37 -11.31 -20.65 2.61
N PHE A 38 -10.48 -19.61 2.48
CA PHE A 38 -10.82 -18.23 2.85
C PHE A 38 -11.59 -17.49 1.77
N ARG A 39 -11.80 -18.14 0.61
CA ARG A 39 -12.50 -17.54 -0.55
C ARG A 39 -11.88 -16.21 -0.96
N VAL A 40 -10.53 -16.18 -0.99
CA VAL A 40 -9.80 -14.99 -1.47
C VAL A 40 -10.08 -14.85 -2.95
N GLU A 41 -10.64 -13.73 -3.35
CA GLU A 41 -10.93 -13.45 -4.76
C GLU A 41 -9.72 -12.84 -5.47
N VAL A 42 -9.08 -11.88 -4.81
CA VAL A 42 -7.89 -11.19 -5.32
C VAL A 42 -6.88 -11.09 -4.21
N LEU A 43 -5.65 -11.46 -4.51
CA LEU A 43 -4.49 -11.23 -3.66
C LEU A 43 -3.50 -10.38 -4.48
N ALA A 44 -3.04 -9.27 -3.93
CA ALA A 44 -1.96 -8.49 -4.52
C ALA A 44 -0.67 -8.71 -3.72
N THR A 45 0.43 -8.86 -4.42
CA THR A 45 1.78 -8.92 -3.86
C THR A 45 2.47 -7.57 -3.98
N THR A 46 3.70 -7.45 -3.51
CA THR A 46 4.57 -6.28 -3.75
C THR A 46 5.87 -6.78 -4.35
N ASP A 47 6.18 -6.31 -5.58
CA ASP A 47 7.20 -6.94 -6.40
C ASP A 47 8.23 -5.92 -6.91
N ASP A 48 9.48 -6.36 -7.01
CA ASP A 48 10.59 -5.53 -7.52
C ASP A 48 10.35 -5.20 -9.00
N PRO A 49 10.60 -3.98 -9.46
CA PRO A 49 10.50 -3.60 -10.86
C PRO A 49 11.18 -4.54 -11.86
N LEU A 50 12.25 -5.22 -11.48
CA LEU A 50 12.95 -6.18 -12.33
C LEU A 50 12.44 -7.63 -12.23
N ASP A 51 11.43 -7.88 -11.40
CA ASP A 51 10.81 -9.21 -11.32
C ASP A 51 10.24 -9.61 -12.69
N ASP A 52 10.51 -10.84 -13.11
CA ASP A 52 9.99 -11.38 -14.38
C ASP A 52 8.52 -11.81 -14.30
N LEU A 53 7.96 -11.86 -13.08
CA LEU A 53 6.58 -12.25 -12.78
C LEU A 53 6.21 -13.68 -13.24
N ALA A 54 7.18 -14.58 -13.32
CA ALA A 54 6.97 -15.95 -13.75
C ALA A 54 6.01 -16.71 -12.80
N ASP A 55 6.17 -16.50 -11.50
CA ASP A 55 5.31 -17.11 -10.49
C ASP A 55 3.86 -16.59 -10.57
N HIS A 56 3.65 -15.31 -10.84
CA HIS A 56 2.32 -14.75 -11.07
C HIS A 56 1.64 -15.41 -12.26
N ARG A 57 2.33 -15.57 -13.38
CA ARG A 57 1.79 -16.28 -14.55
C ARG A 57 1.46 -17.74 -14.25
N LEU A 58 2.29 -18.41 -13.42
CA LEU A 58 2.04 -19.79 -13.00
C LEU A 58 0.77 -19.88 -12.14
N LEU A 59 0.62 -19.00 -11.15
CA LEU A 59 -0.55 -18.96 -10.27
C LEU A 59 -1.83 -18.61 -11.02
N GLN A 60 -1.78 -17.66 -11.95
CA GLN A 60 -2.92 -17.29 -12.79
C GLN A 60 -3.37 -18.44 -13.69
N ARG A 61 -2.44 -19.19 -14.31
CA ARG A 61 -2.77 -20.41 -15.08
C ARG A 61 -3.40 -21.49 -14.20
N ALA A 62 -3.09 -21.49 -12.92
CA ALA A 62 -3.70 -22.40 -11.94
C ALA A 62 -5.05 -21.89 -11.39
N GLY A 63 -5.62 -20.81 -11.96
CA GLY A 63 -6.89 -20.23 -11.57
C GLY A 63 -6.86 -19.38 -10.29
N LEU A 64 -5.66 -19.04 -9.79
CA LEU A 64 -5.51 -18.16 -8.64
C LEU A 64 -5.31 -16.72 -9.13
N ARG A 65 -6.12 -15.79 -8.63
CA ARG A 65 -6.04 -14.38 -9.00
C ARG A 65 -5.06 -13.65 -8.09
N VAL A 66 -3.77 -13.94 -8.29
CA VAL A 66 -2.66 -13.26 -7.62
C VAL A 66 -2.11 -12.22 -8.60
N LEU A 67 -2.17 -10.95 -8.22
CA LEU A 67 -1.81 -9.81 -9.05
C LEU A 67 -0.51 -9.20 -8.54
N PRO A 68 0.44 -8.87 -9.43
CA PRO A 68 1.63 -8.14 -9.02
C PRO A 68 1.29 -6.67 -8.71
N THR A 69 2.01 -6.07 -7.77
CA THR A 69 2.01 -4.63 -7.52
C THR A 69 3.40 -4.08 -7.76
N PHE A 70 3.51 -3.08 -8.62
CA PHE A 70 4.78 -2.43 -8.92
C PHE A 70 5.27 -1.63 -7.72
N ARG A 71 6.39 -2.05 -7.10
CA ARG A 71 6.96 -1.38 -5.92
C ARG A 71 8.38 -0.87 -6.18
N PRO A 72 8.52 0.39 -6.60
CA PRO A 72 9.79 0.95 -7.04
C PRO A 72 10.66 1.55 -5.92
N ASP A 73 10.31 1.44 -4.65
CA ASP A 73 10.96 2.16 -3.54
C ASP A 73 12.48 2.12 -3.59
N ALA A 74 13.07 0.96 -3.84
CA ALA A 74 14.52 0.77 -3.90
C ALA A 74 15.20 1.49 -5.09
N TYR A 75 14.41 1.91 -6.07
CA TYR A 75 14.86 2.70 -7.24
C TYR A 75 14.58 4.18 -7.06
N LEU A 76 13.73 4.57 -6.12
CA LEU A 76 13.35 5.96 -5.84
C LEU A 76 14.08 6.56 -4.64
N ASP A 77 14.67 5.72 -3.77
CA ASP A 77 15.35 6.17 -2.56
C ASP A 77 16.88 6.13 -2.69
N PRO A 78 17.52 7.30 -2.94
CA PRO A 78 18.97 7.39 -3.08
C PRO A 78 19.73 7.27 -1.75
N ASP A 79 19.07 7.12 -0.60
CA ASP A 79 19.72 6.76 0.67
C ASP A 79 19.97 5.25 0.78
N GLY A 80 19.37 4.44 -0.10
CA GLY A 80 19.64 3.00 -0.24
C GLY A 80 21.09 2.75 -0.67
N ARG A 81 21.75 1.81 0.02
CA ARG A 81 23.19 1.52 -0.23
C ARG A 81 23.50 1.05 -1.66
N ASP A 82 22.53 0.43 -2.31
CA ASP A 82 22.63 -0.17 -3.63
C ASP A 82 21.83 0.61 -4.70
N PHE A 83 21.41 1.84 -4.41
CA PHE A 83 20.60 2.65 -5.31
C PHE A 83 21.21 2.78 -6.72
N ALA A 84 22.46 3.21 -6.81
CA ALA A 84 23.13 3.38 -8.10
C ALA A 84 23.23 2.06 -8.88
N ASP A 85 23.58 0.95 -8.21
CA ASP A 85 23.67 -0.37 -8.82
C ASP A 85 22.30 -0.88 -9.30
N ARG A 86 21.22 -0.56 -8.57
CA ARG A 86 19.86 -0.90 -8.99
C ARG A 86 19.44 -0.11 -10.23
N VAL A 87 19.73 1.19 -10.25
CA VAL A 87 19.46 2.04 -11.42
C VAL A 87 20.23 1.53 -12.64
N GLU A 88 21.50 1.22 -12.51
CA GLU A 88 22.30 0.67 -13.62
C GLU A 88 21.74 -0.66 -14.13
N ARG A 89 21.31 -1.56 -13.25
CA ARG A 89 20.66 -2.82 -13.64
C ARG A 89 19.34 -2.59 -14.35
N LEU A 90 18.54 -1.62 -13.89
CA LEU A 90 17.26 -1.26 -14.52
C LEU A 90 17.49 -0.74 -15.95
N LEU A 91 18.44 0.18 -16.13
CA LEU A 91 18.81 0.73 -17.44
C LEU A 91 19.32 -0.37 -18.39
N ALA A 92 20.20 -1.24 -17.88
CA ALA A 92 20.71 -2.36 -18.68
C ALA A 92 19.61 -3.35 -19.09
N ALA A 93 18.70 -3.69 -18.18
CA ALA A 93 17.61 -4.63 -18.45
C ALA A 93 16.60 -4.11 -19.47
N THR A 94 16.47 -2.79 -19.62
CA THR A 94 15.55 -2.16 -20.56
C THR A 94 16.24 -1.61 -21.81
N GLY A 95 17.58 -1.61 -21.86
CA GLY A 95 18.36 -0.99 -22.93
C GLY A 95 18.23 0.54 -22.98
N SER A 96 17.88 1.16 -21.86
CA SER A 96 17.64 2.60 -21.77
C SER A 96 18.95 3.36 -21.58
N PRO A 97 19.07 4.60 -22.13
CA PRO A 97 20.28 5.41 -21.95
C PRO A 97 20.47 5.86 -20.51
N ARG A 98 21.73 6.09 -20.12
CA ARG A 98 22.12 6.52 -18.76
C ARG A 98 21.88 8.03 -18.58
N THR A 99 20.63 8.44 -18.71
CA THR A 99 20.12 9.80 -18.50
C THR A 99 18.90 9.74 -17.60
N PHE A 100 18.46 10.85 -17.02
CA PHE A 100 17.24 10.89 -16.23
C PHE A 100 16.00 10.53 -17.07
N ALA A 101 15.94 11.02 -18.32
CA ALA A 101 14.88 10.64 -19.25
C ALA A 101 14.87 9.13 -19.51
N GLY A 102 16.04 8.53 -19.81
CA GLY A 102 16.14 7.09 -20.00
C GLY A 102 15.78 6.27 -18.75
N TYR A 103 16.09 6.80 -17.56
CA TYR A 103 15.66 6.17 -16.30
C TYR A 103 14.13 6.18 -16.14
N LEU A 104 13.46 7.29 -16.49
CA LEU A 104 11.98 7.33 -16.50
C LEU A 104 11.40 6.37 -17.54
N ASP A 105 11.98 6.30 -18.75
CA ASP A 105 11.58 5.35 -19.79
C ASP A 105 11.73 3.90 -19.33
N ALA A 106 12.82 3.60 -18.60
CA ALA A 106 13.07 2.28 -18.04
C ALA A 106 12.00 1.88 -17.00
N LEU A 107 11.64 2.80 -16.10
CA LEU A 107 10.55 2.58 -15.14
C LEU A 107 9.21 2.39 -15.86
N ALA A 108 8.90 3.21 -16.87
CA ALA A 108 7.67 3.09 -17.65
C ALA A 108 7.59 1.75 -18.40
N ALA A 109 8.69 1.28 -18.98
CA ALA A 109 8.76 -0.03 -19.64
C ALA A 109 8.50 -1.18 -18.65
N ARG A 110 9.03 -1.08 -17.42
CA ARG A 110 8.76 -2.07 -16.37
C ARG A 110 7.33 -2.01 -15.87
N ARG A 111 6.73 -0.82 -15.71
CA ARG A 111 5.31 -0.66 -15.38
C ARG A 111 4.42 -1.30 -16.47
N ALA A 112 4.73 -1.08 -17.73
CA ALA A 112 4.02 -1.74 -18.83
C ALA A 112 4.11 -3.27 -18.77
N HIS A 113 5.28 -3.84 -18.37
CA HIS A 113 5.41 -5.27 -18.12
C HIS A 113 4.49 -5.74 -16.98
N PHE A 114 4.39 -4.99 -15.90
CA PHE A 114 3.49 -5.31 -14.78
C PHE A 114 2.02 -5.25 -15.21
N VAL A 115 1.61 -4.22 -15.94
CA VAL A 115 0.25 -4.09 -16.50
C VAL A 115 -0.09 -5.28 -17.38
N ALA A 116 0.83 -5.70 -18.26
CA ALA A 116 0.66 -6.86 -19.13
C ALA A 116 0.53 -8.19 -18.35
N ASN A 117 1.00 -8.25 -17.10
CA ASN A 117 0.85 -9.38 -16.18
C ASN A 117 -0.29 -9.20 -15.16
N GLY A 118 -1.17 -8.20 -15.36
CA GLY A 118 -2.39 -8.02 -14.58
C GLY A 118 -2.25 -7.11 -13.36
N ALA A 119 -1.16 -6.35 -13.21
CA ALA A 119 -1.05 -5.35 -12.17
C ALA A 119 -2.17 -4.31 -12.26
N VAL A 120 -2.71 -3.92 -11.11
CA VAL A 120 -3.72 -2.87 -10.99
C VAL A 120 -3.23 -1.68 -10.17
N SER A 121 -2.12 -1.84 -9.46
CA SER A 121 -1.57 -0.83 -8.54
C SER A 121 -0.06 -0.73 -8.61
N ALA A 122 0.43 0.45 -8.19
CA ALA A 122 1.82 0.73 -7.89
C ALA A 122 1.90 1.29 -6.46
N ASP A 123 2.76 0.70 -5.63
CA ASP A 123 2.86 1.04 -4.21
C ASP A 123 4.16 1.79 -3.89
N HIS A 124 4.05 2.81 -3.03
CA HIS A 124 5.14 3.72 -2.73
C HIS A 124 5.26 3.93 -1.21
N GLY A 125 6.35 3.42 -0.64
CA GLY A 125 6.73 3.69 0.75
C GLY A 125 7.60 4.94 0.84
N VAL A 126 7.15 5.97 1.56
CA VAL A 126 7.89 7.22 1.73
C VAL A 126 7.97 7.64 3.19
N LEU A 127 9.07 8.26 3.60
CA LEU A 127 9.14 8.84 4.94
C LEU A 127 8.23 10.07 5.03
N GLU A 128 8.28 10.93 4.02
CA GLU A 128 7.48 12.15 3.92
C GLU A 128 6.72 12.14 2.58
N PRO A 129 5.40 12.36 2.57
CA PRO A 129 4.61 12.46 1.35
C PRO A 129 4.83 13.83 0.70
N LEU A 130 6.01 14.02 0.11
CA LEU A 130 6.45 15.27 -0.49
C LEU A 130 6.58 15.12 -2.01
N ALA A 131 5.95 16.01 -2.76
CA ALA A 131 6.02 16.09 -4.21
C ALA A 131 6.66 17.41 -4.65
N LEU A 132 7.50 17.35 -5.68
CA LEU A 132 8.18 18.51 -6.25
C LEU A 132 8.33 18.33 -7.76
N ASP A 133 8.15 19.41 -8.52
CA ASP A 133 8.39 19.41 -9.97
C ASP A 133 9.71 20.13 -10.28
N LEU A 134 10.69 19.40 -10.79
CA LEU A 134 11.95 19.94 -11.29
C LEU A 134 11.88 20.12 -12.80
N ASP A 135 12.60 21.12 -13.33
CA ASP A 135 12.83 21.18 -14.76
C ASP A 135 13.77 20.03 -15.23
N ALA A 136 13.72 19.73 -16.53
CA ALA A 136 14.46 18.58 -17.09
C ALA A 136 15.98 18.70 -16.89
N ALA A 137 16.53 19.91 -16.96
CA ALA A 137 17.98 20.13 -16.81
C ALA A 137 18.43 19.98 -15.35
N GLU A 138 17.59 20.42 -14.42
CA GLU A 138 17.84 20.25 -12.98
C GLU A 138 17.72 18.77 -12.58
N ALA A 139 16.70 18.08 -13.05
CA ALA A 139 16.50 16.66 -12.81
C ALA A 139 17.70 15.83 -13.35
N GLU A 140 18.16 16.13 -14.56
CA GLU A 140 19.34 15.46 -15.16
C GLU A 140 20.62 15.69 -14.33
N ARG A 141 20.89 16.93 -13.94
CA ARG A 141 22.07 17.24 -13.10
C ARG A 141 22.02 16.53 -11.76
N LEU A 142 20.83 16.52 -11.13
CA LEU A 142 20.61 15.87 -9.86
C LEU A 142 20.81 14.35 -9.98
N PHE A 143 20.22 13.73 -11.00
CA PHE A 143 20.38 12.30 -11.28
C PHE A 143 21.84 11.92 -11.49
N GLY A 144 22.60 12.71 -12.26
CA GLY A 144 24.05 12.51 -12.45
C GLY A 144 24.82 12.55 -11.12
N SER A 145 24.50 13.50 -10.24
CA SER A 145 25.14 13.62 -8.91
C SER A 145 24.81 12.42 -8.00
N LEU A 146 23.59 11.89 -8.09
CA LEU A 146 23.19 10.71 -7.33
C LEU A 146 23.94 9.46 -7.77
N LEU A 147 24.04 9.23 -9.08
CA LEU A 147 24.80 8.08 -9.62
C LEU A 147 26.31 8.19 -9.38
N ALA A 148 26.82 9.40 -9.24
CA ALA A 148 28.22 9.65 -8.87
C ALA A 148 28.47 9.56 -7.35
N GLY A 149 27.43 9.42 -6.53
CA GLY A 149 27.55 9.40 -5.07
C GLY A 149 27.97 10.74 -4.44
N THR A 150 27.80 11.87 -5.17
CA THR A 150 28.21 13.22 -4.73
C THR A 150 27.05 14.06 -4.20
N ALA A 151 25.81 13.57 -4.32
CA ALA A 151 24.62 14.28 -3.87
C ALA A 151 24.56 14.40 -2.34
N ASP A 152 24.25 15.59 -1.84
CA ASP A 152 24.00 15.83 -0.42
C ASP A 152 22.60 15.34 0.04
N ALA A 153 22.33 15.43 1.34
CA ALA A 153 21.05 14.98 1.92
C ALA A 153 19.84 15.75 1.37
N ARG A 154 19.99 17.07 1.10
CA ARG A 154 18.92 17.90 0.52
C ARG A 154 18.63 17.47 -0.92
N GLN A 155 19.69 17.26 -1.70
CA GLN A 155 19.56 16.77 -3.08
C GLN A 155 18.86 15.41 -3.15
N ARG A 156 19.20 14.47 -2.26
CA ARG A 156 18.53 13.17 -2.16
C ARG A 156 17.05 13.31 -1.80
N ALA A 157 16.71 14.20 -0.85
CA ALA A 157 15.31 14.47 -0.51
C ALA A 157 14.55 15.12 -1.69
N THR A 158 15.17 16.06 -2.39
CA THR A 158 14.63 16.70 -3.60
C THR A 158 14.32 15.66 -4.69
N PHE A 159 15.24 14.72 -4.91
CA PHE A 159 15.01 13.63 -5.87
C PHE A 159 13.81 12.76 -5.51
N ARG A 160 13.72 12.30 -4.25
CA ARG A 160 12.55 11.51 -3.80
C ARG A 160 11.24 12.25 -4.04
N ALA A 161 11.21 13.54 -3.72
CA ALA A 161 10.02 14.37 -3.93
C ALA A 161 9.66 14.52 -5.41
N HIS A 162 10.65 14.71 -6.28
CA HIS A 162 10.44 14.75 -7.71
C HIS A 162 9.95 13.41 -8.25
N MET A 163 10.54 12.30 -7.80
CA MET A 163 10.15 10.97 -8.24
C MET A 163 8.72 10.61 -7.80
N LEU A 164 8.24 11.07 -6.65
CA LEU A 164 6.84 10.86 -6.26
C LEU A 164 5.87 11.53 -7.26
N LEU A 165 6.21 12.73 -7.74
CA LEU A 165 5.45 13.40 -8.80
C LEU A 165 5.51 12.62 -10.13
N GLN A 166 6.69 12.09 -10.50
CA GLN A 166 6.85 11.30 -11.73
C GLN A 166 6.05 9.99 -11.66
N MET A 167 5.97 9.34 -10.48
CA MET A 167 5.14 8.15 -10.29
C MET A 167 3.65 8.46 -10.47
N ALA A 168 3.18 9.61 -9.97
CA ALA A 168 1.80 10.06 -10.21
C ALA A 168 1.54 10.30 -11.70
N ARG A 169 2.47 10.94 -12.43
CA ARG A 169 2.37 11.13 -13.88
C ARG A 169 2.25 9.79 -14.60
N MET A 170 3.12 8.83 -14.29
CA MET A 170 3.06 7.49 -14.89
C MET A 170 1.72 6.78 -14.57
N SER A 171 1.18 6.97 -13.37
CA SER A 171 -0.13 6.41 -13.00
C SER A 171 -1.30 7.03 -13.76
N VAL A 172 -1.20 8.30 -14.16
CA VAL A 172 -2.14 8.94 -15.10
C VAL A 172 -2.03 8.31 -16.51
N GLU A 173 -0.82 7.95 -16.94
CA GLU A 173 -0.53 7.43 -18.27
C GLU A 173 -0.92 5.95 -18.42
N ASP A 174 -0.61 5.11 -17.42
CA ASP A 174 -0.80 3.65 -17.49
C ASP A 174 -2.03 3.14 -16.70
N GLY A 175 -2.65 3.99 -15.90
CA GLY A 175 -3.87 3.66 -15.15
C GLY A 175 -3.66 2.86 -13.88
N LEU A 176 -2.42 2.54 -13.48
CA LEU A 176 -2.15 1.89 -12.19
C LEU A 176 -2.59 2.78 -11.03
N VAL A 177 -3.32 2.21 -10.09
CA VAL A 177 -3.71 2.90 -8.86
C VAL A 177 -2.45 3.17 -8.04
N MET A 178 -2.20 4.43 -7.74
CA MET A 178 -1.06 4.85 -6.92
C MET A 178 -1.41 4.75 -5.44
N THR A 179 -0.75 3.89 -4.70
CA THR A 179 -0.84 3.86 -3.24
C THR A 179 0.41 4.52 -2.64
N VAL A 180 0.20 5.30 -1.57
CA VAL A 180 1.27 5.98 -0.84
C VAL A 180 1.17 5.61 0.63
N HIS A 181 2.22 4.95 1.13
CA HIS A 181 2.41 4.54 2.51
C HIS A 181 3.47 5.43 3.17
N ALA A 182 3.04 6.42 3.94
CA ALA A 182 3.93 7.46 4.48
C ALA A 182 4.08 7.40 6.00
N GLY A 183 5.21 7.94 6.49
CA GLY A 183 5.35 8.30 7.90
C GLY A 183 5.98 7.22 8.77
N VAL A 184 6.78 6.31 8.23
CA VAL A 184 7.50 5.32 9.04
C VAL A 184 9.00 5.55 8.98
N ARG A 185 9.60 5.84 10.13
CA ARG A 185 11.05 5.80 10.29
C ARG A 185 11.48 4.35 10.47
N ARG A 186 11.96 3.79 9.37
CA ARG A 186 12.50 2.43 9.37
C ARG A 186 13.78 2.34 10.19
N ASN A 187 13.98 1.19 10.85
CA ASN A 187 15.22 0.84 11.55
C ASN A 187 15.64 1.89 12.59
N HIS A 188 14.70 2.34 13.44
CA HIS A 188 14.91 3.41 14.42
C HIS A 188 16.06 3.13 15.39
N SER A 189 16.26 1.87 15.83
CA SER A 189 17.34 1.46 16.71
C SER A 189 18.58 1.07 15.91
N THR A 190 19.62 1.90 15.94
CA THR A 190 20.90 1.59 15.29
C THR A 190 21.56 0.33 15.83
N ALA A 191 21.43 0.07 17.15
CA ALA A 191 21.97 -1.13 17.78
C ALA A 191 21.30 -2.40 17.27
N THR A 192 19.95 -2.37 17.19
CA THR A 192 19.15 -3.49 16.68
C THR A 192 19.45 -3.75 15.20
N LEU A 193 19.52 -2.69 14.40
CA LEU A 193 19.88 -2.80 12.98
C LEU A 193 21.26 -3.45 12.76
N ARG A 194 22.24 -3.11 13.60
CA ARG A 194 23.59 -3.70 13.52
C ARG A 194 23.61 -5.17 13.95
N ALA A 195 22.82 -5.54 14.94
CA ALA A 195 22.80 -6.88 15.51
C ALA A 195 21.97 -7.87 14.70
N PHE A 196 20.82 -7.44 14.16
CA PHE A 196 19.79 -8.32 13.59
C PHE A 196 19.38 -7.96 12.16
N GLY A 197 19.85 -6.85 11.61
CA GLY A 197 19.46 -6.38 10.28
C GLY A 197 18.14 -5.58 10.27
N PRO A 198 17.64 -5.25 9.06
CA PRO A 198 16.39 -4.53 8.88
C PRO A 198 15.17 -5.44 9.14
N ASP A 199 13.99 -4.83 9.24
CA ASP A 199 12.68 -5.49 9.37
C ASP A 199 12.53 -6.39 10.62
N THR A 200 13.21 -6.03 11.70
CA THR A 200 13.19 -6.79 12.97
C THR A 200 12.34 -6.14 14.06
N GLY A 201 11.32 -5.34 13.68
CA GLY A 201 10.29 -4.83 14.59
C GLY A 201 10.65 -3.54 15.33
N HIS A 202 11.60 -2.75 14.81
CA HIS A 202 12.00 -1.47 15.41
C HIS A 202 11.73 -0.26 14.52
N ASP A 203 10.65 -0.29 13.77
CA ASP A 203 10.15 0.82 12.98
C ASP A 203 9.18 1.67 13.80
N ILE A 204 9.25 2.98 13.68
CA ILE A 204 8.48 3.93 14.52
C ILE A 204 7.75 4.94 13.64
N PRO A 205 6.44 5.18 13.88
CA PRO A 205 5.71 6.25 13.21
C PRO A 205 6.31 7.63 13.46
N VAL A 206 6.23 8.50 12.45
CA VAL A 206 6.60 9.92 12.58
C VAL A 206 5.44 10.80 12.11
N PRO A 207 5.33 12.05 12.60
CA PRO A 207 4.35 12.99 12.10
C PRO A 207 4.47 13.18 10.58
N THR A 208 3.33 13.28 9.90
CA THR A 208 3.27 13.48 8.45
C THR A 208 2.44 14.71 8.09
N SER A 209 2.72 15.29 6.90
CA SER A 209 1.90 16.36 6.33
C SER A 209 1.63 16.06 4.85
N TYR A 210 0.38 15.78 4.55
CA TYR A 210 -0.08 15.48 3.18
C TYR A 210 -0.54 16.74 2.45
N THR A 211 -1.13 17.69 3.16
CA THR A 211 -1.74 18.90 2.57
C THR A 211 -0.71 19.72 1.82
N GLU A 212 0.37 20.09 2.47
CA GLU A 212 1.42 20.89 1.84
C GLU A 212 2.36 20.00 0.99
N GLY A 213 2.67 18.81 1.49
CA GLY A 213 3.61 17.91 0.81
C GLY A 213 3.12 17.44 -0.55
N LEU A 214 1.84 17.10 -0.67
CA LEU A 214 1.26 16.64 -1.94
C LEU A 214 0.66 17.76 -2.79
N ARG A 215 0.68 19.02 -2.34
CA ARG A 215 0.08 20.12 -3.07
C ARG A 215 0.55 20.22 -4.53
N PRO A 216 1.85 20.14 -4.87
CA PRO A 216 2.28 20.21 -6.27
C PRO A 216 1.74 19.04 -7.13
N LEU A 217 1.61 17.86 -6.57
CA LEU A 217 1.02 16.70 -7.24
C LEU A 217 -0.49 16.90 -7.46
N LEU A 218 -1.19 17.36 -6.43
CA LEU A 218 -2.64 17.54 -6.47
C LEU A 218 -3.07 18.76 -7.33
N GLU A 219 -2.28 19.83 -7.37
CA GLU A 219 -2.51 20.94 -8.31
C GLU A 219 -2.41 20.45 -9.77
N ARG A 220 -1.51 19.51 -10.05
CA ARG A 220 -1.29 19.03 -11.40
C ARG A 220 -2.27 17.93 -11.81
N PHE A 221 -2.56 16.99 -10.93
CA PHE A 221 -3.28 15.75 -11.24
C PHE A 221 -4.52 15.50 -10.36
N GLY A 222 -4.76 16.30 -9.33
CA GLY A 222 -5.81 16.03 -8.35
C GLY A 222 -7.24 16.07 -8.91
N LEU A 223 -7.45 16.75 -10.05
CA LEU A 223 -8.73 16.81 -10.77
C LEU A 223 -8.72 15.96 -12.06
N ASP A 224 -7.65 15.25 -12.35
CA ASP A 224 -7.55 14.36 -13.53
C ASP A 224 -8.05 12.96 -13.16
N GLU A 225 -9.26 12.60 -13.56
CA GLU A 225 -9.91 11.33 -13.21
C GLU A 225 -9.12 10.07 -13.66
N ARG A 226 -8.10 10.24 -14.50
CA ARG A 226 -7.20 9.13 -14.85
C ARG A 226 -6.31 8.73 -13.68
N LEU A 227 -5.94 9.67 -12.79
CA LEU A 227 -5.25 9.33 -11.54
C LEU A 227 -6.23 8.65 -10.56
N ALA A 228 -5.78 7.61 -9.88
CA ALA A 228 -6.37 7.09 -8.65
C ALA A 228 -5.28 7.06 -7.59
N LEU A 229 -5.44 7.83 -6.53
CA LEU A 229 -4.46 7.99 -5.46
C LEU A 229 -5.08 7.57 -4.12
N ILE A 230 -4.47 6.57 -3.47
CA ILE A 230 -4.89 6.11 -2.15
C ILE A 230 -3.80 6.47 -1.14
N LEU A 231 -4.16 7.26 -0.12
CA LEU A 231 -3.24 7.73 0.90
C LEU A 231 -3.40 6.93 2.19
N PHE A 232 -2.38 6.18 2.57
CA PHE A 232 -2.28 5.46 3.84
C PHE A 232 -1.42 6.25 4.81
N THR A 233 -1.73 6.16 6.10
CA THR A 233 -0.98 6.84 7.16
C THR A 233 -0.84 5.96 8.40
N VAL A 234 0.23 6.19 9.14
CA VAL A 234 0.44 5.71 10.52
C VAL A 234 0.36 6.84 11.54
N ASP A 235 0.05 8.06 11.07
CA ASP A 235 -0.21 9.24 11.91
C ASP A 235 -1.71 9.49 12.02
N GLU A 236 -2.30 9.04 13.11
CA GLU A 236 -3.74 9.18 13.38
C GLU A 236 -4.21 10.63 13.36
N THR A 237 -3.34 11.59 13.68
CA THR A 237 -3.70 13.01 13.72
C THR A 237 -4.02 13.59 12.34
N THR A 238 -3.64 12.90 11.27
CA THR A 238 -3.92 13.33 9.89
C THR A 238 -5.30 12.91 9.38
N PHE A 239 -6.00 12.00 10.03
CA PHE A 239 -7.28 11.45 9.55
C PHE A 239 -8.31 12.54 9.24
N SER A 240 -8.70 13.34 10.24
CA SER A 240 -9.70 14.39 10.08
C SER A 240 -9.11 15.71 9.55
N ARG A 241 -7.83 15.97 9.85
CA ARG A 241 -7.18 17.22 9.49
C ARG A 241 -6.77 17.30 8.03
N GLU A 242 -6.33 16.18 7.43
CA GLU A 242 -5.75 16.18 6.09
C GLU A 242 -6.39 15.15 5.16
N LEU A 243 -6.38 13.85 5.52
CA LEU A 243 -6.83 12.79 4.60
C LEU A 243 -8.31 12.92 4.23
N ALA A 244 -9.16 13.14 5.21
CA ALA A 244 -10.59 13.27 4.96
C ALA A 244 -10.93 14.51 4.11
N PRO A 245 -10.42 15.72 4.38
CA PRO A 245 -10.60 16.88 3.50
C PRO A 245 -10.04 16.68 2.10
N LEU A 246 -8.85 16.10 1.95
CA LEU A 246 -8.25 15.81 0.64
C LEU A 246 -9.11 14.82 -0.16
N ALA A 247 -9.55 13.72 0.46
CA ALA A 247 -10.42 12.75 -0.16
C ALA A 247 -11.82 13.30 -0.45
N GLY A 248 -12.32 14.22 0.37
CA GLY A 248 -13.61 14.89 0.17
C GLY A 248 -13.63 15.87 -1.00
N PHE A 249 -12.50 16.52 -1.27
CA PHE A 249 -12.39 17.53 -2.32
C PHE A 249 -11.87 16.97 -3.65
N TYR A 250 -10.74 16.27 -3.64
CA TYR A 250 -10.12 15.79 -4.87
C TYR A 250 -10.76 14.47 -5.35
N PRO A 251 -11.34 14.41 -6.57
CA PRO A 251 -11.98 13.19 -7.08
C PRO A 251 -11.02 12.00 -7.20
N THR A 252 -9.74 12.26 -7.34
CA THR A 252 -8.68 11.26 -7.48
C THR A 252 -8.21 10.66 -6.17
N VAL A 253 -8.45 11.33 -5.03
CA VAL A 253 -7.93 10.93 -3.72
C VAL A 253 -8.93 10.05 -2.96
N ARG A 254 -8.44 8.99 -2.35
CA ARG A 254 -9.16 8.17 -1.38
C ARG A 254 -8.35 8.03 -0.09
N ALA A 255 -9.04 8.03 1.04
CA ALA A 255 -8.41 7.68 2.31
C ALA A 255 -8.18 6.17 2.36
N GLY A 256 -6.94 5.75 2.56
CA GLY A 256 -6.57 4.36 2.78
C GLY A 256 -7.11 3.83 4.11
N ALA A 257 -7.24 2.50 4.22
CA ALA A 257 -7.60 1.85 5.47
C ALA A 257 -6.57 2.14 6.58
N PRO A 258 -6.96 2.04 7.86
CA PRO A 258 -5.98 2.04 8.95
C PRO A 258 -4.88 1.03 8.68
N TRP A 259 -3.64 1.48 8.77
CA TRP A 259 -2.49 0.69 8.36
C TRP A 259 -1.53 0.49 9.53
N TRP A 260 -0.91 -0.69 9.60
CA TRP A 260 0.16 -1.10 10.51
C TRP A 260 -0.16 -0.79 12.00
N PHE A 261 0.41 0.28 12.56
CA PHE A 261 0.19 0.67 13.97
C PHE A 261 -1.25 1.07 14.29
N LEU A 262 -2.02 1.44 13.27
CA LEU A 262 -3.43 1.84 13.37
C LEU A 262 -4.40 0.73 12.95
N ASP A 263 -3.90 -0.43 12.57
CA ASP A 263 -4.71 -1.60 12.20
C ASP A 263 -5.09 -2.40 13.46
N ALA A 264 -5.86 -1.76 14.33
CA ALA A 264 -6.36 -2.32 15.58
C ALA A 264 -7.79 -1.81 15.83
N PRO A 265 -8.68 -2.58 16.53
CA PRO A 265 -10.11 -2.28 16.64
C PRO A 265 -10.44 -0.85 17.08
N HIS A 266 -9.76 -0.34 18.11
CA HIS A 266 -10.02 1.02 18.59
C HIS A 266 -9.53 2.10 17.63
N ALA A 267 -8.42 1.89 16.94
CA ALA A 267 -7.93 2.84 15.94
C ALA A 267 -8.82 2.82 14.69
N MET A 268 -9.34 1.66 14.28
CA MET A 268 -10.32 1.52 13.19
C MET A 268 -11.61 2.28 13.49
N ASP A 269 -12.13 2.23 14.73
CA ASP A 269 -13.32 2.99 15.13
C ASP A 269 -13.05 4.51 15.09
N ARG A 270 -11.92 4.96 15.61
CA ARG A 270 -11.53 6.38 15.52
C ARG A 270 -11.33 6.85 14.07
N TYR A 271 -10.72 6.01 13.23
CA TYR A 271 -10.58 6.29 11.80
C TYR A 271 -11.94 6.53 11.14
N ARG A 272 -12.91 5.62 11.36
CA ARG A 272 -14.25 5.78 10.80
C ARG A 272 -14.90 7.08 11.27
N ALA A 273 -14.82 7.39 12.56
CA ALA A 273 -15.35 8.63 13.10
C ALA A 273 -14.69 9.87 12.48
N ALA A 274 -13.35 9.84 12.32
CA ALA A 274 -12.59 10.97 11.82
C ALA A 274 -12.74 11.20 10.31
N VAL A 275 -12.89 10.15 9.51
CA VAL A 275 -12.90 10.24 8.04
C VAL A 275 -14.31 10.43 7.49
N THR A 276 -15.31 9.71 8.06
CA THR A 276 -16.66 9.65 7.50
C THR A 276 -17.38 11.02 7.52
N GLU A 277 -17.12 11.84 8.53
CA GLU A 277 -17.79 13.17 8.66
C GLU A 277 -17.51 14.09 7.45
N THR A 278 -16.32 13.99 6.87
CA THR A 278 -15.89 14.88 5.77
C THR A 278 -15.85 14.16 4.42
N ALA A 279 -15.31 12.95 4.37
CA ALA A 279 -15.13 12.20 3.11
C ALA A 279 -16.28 11.22 2.81
N GLY A 280 -17.02 10.78 3.83
CA GLY A 280 -18.00 9.71 3.70
C GLY A 280 -17.34 8.33 3.53
N PHE A 281 -18.15 7.29 3.34
CA PHE A 281 -17.67 5.91 3.19
C PHE A 281 -17.03 5.66 1.83
N TYR A 282 -17.62 6.20 0.77
CA TYR A 282 -17.27 5.90 -0.63
C TYR A 282 -15.98 6.59 -1.12
N ARG A 283 -15.40 7.47 -0.29
CA ARG A 283 -14.10 8.10 -0.52
C ARG A 283 -12.96 7.42 0.24
N THR A 284 -13.18 6.16 0.67
CA THR A 284 -12.17 5.31 1.28
C THR A 284 -11.76 4.17 0.36
N SER A 285 -10.68 3.45 0.69
CA SER A 285 -10.22 2.27 -0.07
C SER A 285 -11.02 1.00 0.22
N GLY A 286 -11.91 1.00 1.23
CA GLY A 286 -12.30 -0.23 1.88
C GLY A 286 -11.13 -0.78 2.73
N PHE A 287 -11.32 -1.94 3.35
CA PHE A 287 -10.26 -2.59 4.13
C PHE A 287 -9.20 -3.20 3.21
N VAL A 288 -7.93 -2.95 3.53
CA VAL A 288 -6.77 -3.57 2.89
C VAL A 288 -6.02 -4.35 3.97
N ASP A 289 -5.82 -5.65 3.76
CA ASP A 289 -5.29 -6.53 4.80
C ASP A 289 -3.80 -6.26 5.10
N ASP A 290 -2.98 -6.06 4.08
CA ASP A 290 -1.52 -5.86 4.21
C ASP A 290 -0.86 -6.91 5.14
N THR A 291 -1.19 -8.18 4.93
CA THR A 291 -0.69 -9.27 5.77
C THR A 291 0.52 -9.96 5.18
N ARG A 292 1.38 -10.48 6.04
CA ARG A 292 2.49 -11.39 5.67
C ARG A 292 2.17 -12.85 5.97
N ALA A 293 0.99 -13.16 6.52
CA ALA A 293 0.62 -14.50 6.95
C ALA A 293 -0.80 -14.87 6.52
N PHE A 294 -0.95 -15.91 5.69
CA PHE A 294 -2.27 -16.38 5.25
C PHE A 294 -3.24 -16.63 6.40
N LEU A 295 -2.76 -17.18 7.52
CA LEU A 295 -3.61 -17.51 8.67
C LEU A 295 -4.23 -16.30 9.36
N SER A 296 -3.70 -15.10 9.17
CA SER A 296 -4.25 -13.87 9.73
C SER A 296 -5.37 -13.26 8.88
N ILE A 297 -5.43 -13.57 7.58
CA ILE A 297 -6.40 -12.98 6.64
C ILE A 297 -7.84 -13.00 7.17
N PRO A 298 -8.44 -14.16 7.51
CA PRO A 298 -9.85 -14.17 7.94
C PRO A 298 -10.10 -13.42 9.24
N VAL A 299 -9.15 -13.42 10.17
CA VAL A 299 -9.28 -12.73 11.45
C VAL A 299 -9.23 -11.22 11.25
N ARG A 300 -8.32 -10.73 10.42
CA ARG A 300 -8.17 -9.31 10.13
C ARG A 300 -9.38 -8.75 9.40
N HIS A 301 -9.89 -9.47 8.38
CA HIS A 301 -11.12 -9.11 7.70
C HIS A 301 -12.35 -9.15 8.63
N ASP A 302 -12.48 -10.16 9.49
CA ASP A 302 -13.59 -10.21 10.48
C ASP A 302 -13.51 -9.03 11.46
N THR A 303 -12.31 -8.70 11.93
CA THR A 303 -12.09 -7.55 12.83
C THR A 303 -12.50 -6.23 12.18
N ALA A 304 -12.07 -5.99 10.94
CA ALA A 304 -12.41 -4.77 10.20
C ALA A 304 -13.92 -4.67 9.95
N ARG A 305 -14.57 -5.77 9.52
CA ARG A 305 -16.02 -5.81 9.30
C ARG A 305 -16.81 -5.54 10.57
N ARG A 306 -16.37 -6.08 11.72
CA ARG A 306 -17.00 -5.81 13.02
C ARG A 306 -16.83 -4.37 13.46
N ALA A 307 -15.66 -3.77 13.23
CA ALA A 307 -15.42 -2.36 13.51
C ALA A 307 -16.34 -1.46 12.67
N ASP A 308 -16.42 -1.73 11.36
CA ASP A 308 -17.30 -1.01 10.43
C ASP A 308 -18.79 -1.18 10.81
N ALA A 309 -19.22 -2.40 11.07
CA ALA A 309 -20.61 -2.67 11.48
C ALA A 309 -20.96 -2.00 12.82
N GLY A 310 -20.02 -1.98 13.78
CA GLY A 310 -20.19 -1.27 15.06
C GLY A 310 -20.38 0.24 14.87
N TYR A 311 -19.58 0.84 14.00
CA TYR A 311 -19.71 2.25 13.65
C TYR A 311 -21.05 2.55 12.96
N LEU A 312 -21.45 1.76 11.97
CA LEU A 312 -22.73 1.90 11.27
C LEU A 312 -23.92 1.73 12.22
N ALA A 313 -23.90 0.74 13.10
CA ALA A 313 -24.94 0.54 14.12
C ALA A 313 -25.04 1.74 15.08
N ARG A 314 -23.93 2.40 15.40
CA ARG A 314 -23.94 3.64 16.18
C ARG A 314 -24.66 4.75 15.44
N LEU A 315 -24.38 4.97 14.15
CA LEU A 315 -25.04 5.99 13.33
C LEU A 315 -26.55 5.73 13.20
N VAL A 316 -26.97 4.48 13.08
CA VAL A 316 -28.40 4.12 13.06
C VAL A 316 -29.07 4.47 14.40
N ARG A 317 -28.46 4.09 15.51
CA ARG A 317 -28.98 4.38 16.85
C ARG A 317 -29.08 5.89 17.13
N GLU A 318 -28.15 6.69 16.57
CA GLU A 318 -28.14 8.15 16.67
C GLU A 318 -29.12 8.82 15.69
N GLY A 319 -29.81 8.07 14.86
CA GLY A 319 -30.74 8.59 13.85
C GLY A 319 -30.07 9.30 12.67
N ARG A 320 -28.78 9.11 12.49
CA ARG A 320 -27.96 9.72 11.43
C ARG A 320 -27.96 8.90 10.15
N LEU A 321 -28.31 7.61 10.22
CA LEU A 321 -28.40 6.71 9.09
C LEU A 321 -29.60 5.78 9.27
N THR A 322 -30.31 5.44 8.20
CA THR A 322 -31.35 4.41 8.27
C THR A 322 -30.72 3.01 8.26
N LEU A 323 -31.37 2.01 8.87
CA LEU A 323 -30.85 0.65 8.87
C LEU A 323 -30.62 0.09 7.44
N PRO A 324 -31.55 0.23 6.47
CA PRO A 324 -31.29 -0.24 5.10
C PRO A 324 -30.10 0.46 4.42
N ALA A 325 -29.83 1.72 4.75
CA ALA A 325 -28.66 2.44 4.24
C ALA A 325 -27.36 1.94 4.88
N ALA A 326 -27.39 1.64 6.19
CA ALA A 326 -26.25 1.06 6.89
C ALA A 326 -25.87 -0.32 6.36
N GLU A 327 -26.87 -1.18 6.10
CA GLU A 327 -26.67 -2.50 5.52
C GLU A 327 -26.03 -2.43 4.13
N ARG A 328 -26.51 -1.54 3.24
CA ARG A 328 -25.88 -1.31 1.93
C ARG A 328 -24.42 -0.83 2.06
N VAL A 329 -24.18 0.12 2.96
CA VAL A 329 -22.79 0.61 3.17
C VAL A 329 -21.90 -0.51 3.70
N ALA A 330 -22.40 -1.39 4.58
CA ALA A 330 -21.62 -2.52 5.09
C ALA A 330 -21.22 -3.48 3.97
N ASP A 331 -22.13 -3.78 3.05
CA ASP A 331 -21.85 -4.62 1.87
C ASP A 331 -20.86 -3.90 0.92
N ASP A 332 -21.09 -2.63 0.65
CA ASP A 332 -20.23 -1.84 -0.24
C ASP A 332 -18.81 -1.68 0.29
N LEU A 333 -18.62 -1.57 1.61
CA LEU A 333 -17.29 -1.52 2.25
C LEU A 333 -16.48 -2.79 2.04
N VAL A 334 -17.15 -3.92 1.84
CA VAL A 334 -16.50 -5.22 1.64
C VAL A 334 -16.23 -5.51 0.15
N ASP A 335 -17.04 -4.99 -0.76
CA ASP A 335 -16.99 -5.34 -2.19
C ASP A 335 -16.87 -4.12 -3.12
N ALA A 336 -17.92 -3.30 -3.24
CA ALA A 336 -17.98 -2.24 -4.26
C ALA A 336 -16.92 -1.15 -4.06
N ILE A 337 -16.68 -0.74 -2.83
CA ILE A 337 -15.70 0.30 -2.50
C ILE A 337 -14.27 -0.14 -2.83
N PRO A 338 -13.74 -1.30 -2.35
CA PRO A 338 -12.40 -1.72 -2.72
C PRO A 338 -12.25 -2.00 -4.22
N ARG A 339 -13.28 -2.54 -4.90
CA ARG A 339 -13.23 -2.71 -6.36
C ARG A 339 -13.09 -1.38 -7.09
N ALA A 340 -13.88 -0.39 -6.71
CA ALA A 340 -13.80 0.94 -7.30
C ALA A 340 -12.47 1.63 -6.97
N ALA A 341 -11.96 1.48 -5.74
CA ALA A 341 -10.71 2.08 -5.30
C ALA A 341 -9.50 1.52 -6.05
N PHE A 342 -9.47 0.20 -6.29
CA PHE A 342 -8.37 -0.49 -6.99
C PHE A 342 -8.68 -0.79 -8.46
N ARG A 343 -9.74 -0.21 -9.02
CA ARG A 343 -10.14 -0.42 -10.43
C ARG A 343 -10.24 -1.91 -10.80
N LEU A 344 -10.66 -2.73 -9.85
CA LEU A 344 -10.87 -4.16 -10.10
C LEU A 344 -12.11 -4.36 -10.97
N PRO A 345 -12.10 -5.33 -11.91
CA PRO A 345 -13.29 -5.62 -12.70
C PRO A 345 -14.45 -6.05 -11.80
N ALA A 346 -15.68 -5.81 -12.27
CA ALA A 346 -16.87 -6.30 -11.61
C ALA A 346 -16.78 -7.82 -11.41
N ARG A 347 -17.49 -8.34 -10.37
CA ARG A 347 -17.62 -9.78 -10.25
C ARG A 347 -18.30 -10.32 -11.51
N THR A 348 -17.66 -11.26 -12.16
CA THR A 348 -18.38 -12.13 -13.07
C THR A 348 -19.16 -13.08 -12.17
N ASP A 349 -20.48 -12.92 -12.15
CA ASP A 349 -21.37 -13.87 -11.45
C ASP A 349 -21.03 -15.27 -11.97
N ALA A 350 -20.54 -16.12 -11.06
CA ALA A 350 -20.24 -17.52 -11.32
C ALA A 350 -21.47 -18.36 -11.14
#